data_91b6c8815ffcbac13e38669c304b37fe
#
_entry.id   91b6c8815ffcbac13e38669c304b37fe
#
_cell.length_a   1.000
_cell.length_b   1.000
_cell.length_c   1.000
_cell.angle_alpha   90.00
_cell.angle_beta   90.00
_cell.angle_gamma   90.00
#
_symmetry.space_group_name_H-M   'P 1'
#
loop_
_entity.id
_entity.type
_entity.pdbx_description
1 polymer ?
#
loop_
_entity_poly.entity_id
_entity_poly.type
_entity_poly.pdbx_seq_one_letter_code
_entity_poly.pdbx_strand_id
1 'polypeptide(L)'
;MSLNTTTLSSLTLTVTSVYNKKRPLPPSFSLLTDLSSVHHHKTPRKNKQKQKEPAGSCCYCCSQNRNEILIKQRPSIFLASSTSGSHRFFNLSTENKASMDHYIAGTLIAAVFLLLFVVRRNDSKKPRKVSTTYKTQNDVFRSSVNAGKNGSPTDVIIVGAGVAGAALAHTLGKDGRRVHVLERDVTEPDRIVGELLQPGGYLKLVELGLEDCVEEIDAQQVLGYALFKDGKSTRLSYPLEKFHADVSGRSFYNGRFIQRMREKAASRPNVRLEQGTVTSLLEENGTIKGVQYKTKDGQELRAYAPLTIVCDGCFSNLRRSLCKPKVDVPSCFVGLVLENCQLPFANHGHVILADPSPILFYPISSTEVRCLVDVPGQKVPSISNGEMANYLKTMVAPQVPPELHEAFVSAVERGNIRTMPNRSMPADPQPTPGALLMGDAFNMRHPLTGGGMTVALSDIVVLRNLLKPLHDFNDAASLGRYLESFYTLRKPVASTINTLAGALYKVFSSSPDQARKEMRQACFDYLSLGGVFSTGPVALLSGLNPRPLSLVLHFFAVAIYGVGRLLLPFPSPKRMWIGARLISGASGIIFPIIKAEGVRQMFFPATIPAVYRAPPVED
;
A
#
# COMPACT_ATOMS: atom_id res chain seq x y z
N MET A 1 14.96 -45.50 49.67
CA MET A 1 15.25 -46.60 48.75
C MET A 1 15.21 -46.05 47.34
N SER A 2 16.40 -46.03 46.75
CA SER A 2 16.84 -46.03 45.34
C SER A 2 15.99 -45.28 44.32
N LEU A 3 16.42 -44.13 43.84
CA LEU A 3 17.35 -43.89 42.71
C LEU A 3 16.98 -44.62 41.42
N ASN A 4 16.57 -43.83 40.40
CA ASN A 4 17.17 -44.00 39.08
C ASN A 4 17.01 -42.72 38.23
N THR A 5 18.15 -42.15 37.89
CA THR A 5 18.43 -41.17 36.88
C THR A 5 18.52 -41.83 35.51
N THR A 6 17.87 -41.26 34.49
CA THR A 6 18.26 -41.56 33.09
C THR A 6 18.07 -40.31 32.23
N THR A 7 19.21 -39.73 31.90
CA THR A 7 19.72 -39.13 30.64
C THR A 7 18.74 -38.53 29.65
N LEU A 8 18.83 -37.19 29.51
CA LEU A 8 18.43 -36.43 28.34
C LEU A 8 19.47 -36.62 27.21
N SER A 9 19.04 -37.24 26.12
CA SER A 9 19.80 -37.24 24.87
C SER A 9 19.24 -36.15 23.91
N SER A 10 20.19 -35.40 23.41
CA SER A 10 20.15 -34.35 22.41
C SER A 10 19.31 -34.69 21.16
N LEU A 11 18.35 -33.85 20.81
CA LEU A 11 17.73 -33.78 19.49
C LEU A 11 18.39 -32.68 18.66
N THR A 12 19.27 -33.11 17.79
CA THR A 12 19.87 -32.30 16.72
C THR A 12 18.90 -32.31 15.52
N LEU A 13 18.31 -31.18 15.20
CA LEU A 13 17.51 -31.00 13.98
C LEU A 13 18.43 -30.73 12.81
N THR A 14 18.62 -31.75 11.96
CA THR A 14 19.29 -31.64 10.67
C THR A 14 18.31 -31.07 9.63
N VAL A 15 18.56 -29.86 9.14
CA VAL A 15 17.86 -29.29 7.98
C VAL A 15 18.60 -29.77 6.74
N THR A 16 18.02 -30.75 6.04
CA THR A 16 18.50 -31.19 4.72
C THR A 16 17.96 -30.26 3.64
N SER A 17 18.87 -29.56 3.02
CA SER A 17 18.67 -28.80 1.78
C SER A 17 18.55 -29.78 0.61
N VAL A 18 17.39 -29.79 -0.06
CA VAL A 18 17.22 -30.45 -1.37
C VAL A 18 17.01 -29.36 -2.41
N TYR A 19 18.08 -28.98 -3.07
CA TYR A 19 18.01 -28.30 -4.38
C TYR A 19 19.16 -28.81 -5.25
N ASN A 20 18.86 -29.71 -6.16
CA ASN A 20 19.60 -29.87 -7.41
C ASN A 20 18.81 -30.73 -8.40
N LYS A 21 18.18 -30.11 -9.39
CA LYS A 21 17.99 -30.73 -10.69
C LYS A 21 18.00 -29.66 -11.76
N LYS A 22 19.14 -29.58 -12.43
CA LYS A 22 19.36 -28.89 -13.70
C LYS A 22 18.53 -29.56 -14.79
N ARG A 23 17.83 -28.77 -15.59
CA ARG A 23 17.38 -29.17 -16.94
C ARG A 23 18.08 -28.31 -17.97
N PRO A 24 18.44 -28.90 -19.14
CA PRO A 24 19.28 -28.27 -20.16
C PRO A 24 18.48 -27.35 -21.08
N LEU A 25 19.18 -26.35 -21.60
CA LEU A 25 18.76 -25.41 -22.65
C LEU A 25 18.68 -26.12 -24.00
N PRO A 26 17.75 -25.77 -24.87
CA PRO A 26 17.80 -26.16 -26.29
C PRO A 26 18.63 -25.16 -27.09
N PRO A 27 19.17 -25.59 -28.25
CA PRO A 27 20.25 -24.94 -28.94
C PRO A 27 19.81 -23.78 -29.85
N SER A 28 20.77 -22.88 -30.02
CA SER A 28 20.84 -21.77 -30.96
C SER A 28 20.68 -22.20 -32.40
N PHE A 29 19.88 -21.51 -33.18
CA PHE A 29 19.97 -21.49 -34.65
C PHE A 29 20.47 -20.13 -35.10
N SER A 30 21.60 -20.18 -35.75
CA SER A 30 22.20 -19.11 -36.53
C SER A 30 21.98 -19.38 -38.01
N LEU A 31 22.14 -18.29 -38.80
CA LEU A 31 22.37 -18.26 -40.27
C LEU A 31 21.12 -17.93 -41.10
N LEU A 32 21.17 -17.09 -42.06
CA LEU A 32 22.09 -16.41 -42.95
C LEU A 32 21.30 -15.40 -43.80
N THR A 33 21.87 -14.25 -44.00
CA THR A 33 21.98 -13.40 -45.19
C THR A 33 21.17 -13.78 -46.44
N ASP A 34 20.50 -12.79 -47.08
CA ASP A 34 20.81 -12.24 -48.41
C ASP A 34 19.81 -11.13 -48.80
N LEU A 35 20.33 -10.01 -49.06
CA LEU A 35 20.52 -9.15 -50.24
C LEU A 35 19.33 -8.89 -51.19
N SER A 36 19.18 -7.56 -51.44
CA SER A 36 18.80 -6.87 -52.72
C SER A 36 17.30 -6.73 -52.99
N SER A 37 16.80 -5.56 -53.25
CA SER A 37 17.00 -4.53 -54.26
C SER A 37 15.94 -3.43 -54.16
N VAL A 38 16.37 -2.20 -54.11
CA VAL A 38 16.11 -1.08 -55.07
C VAL A 38 14.67 -0.88 -55.54
N HIS A 39 14.07 0.29 -55.18
CA HIS A 39 13.61 1.25 -56.18
C HIS A 39 13.29 2.63 -55.57
N HIS A 40 13.80 3.64 -56.29
CA HIS A 40 13.62 5.09 -56.17
C HIS A 40 12.17 5.56 -56.34
N HIS A 41 11.78 6.68 -55.71
CA HIS A 41 11.31 7.89 -56.39
C HIS A 41 11.14 9.09 -55.43
N LYS A 42 12.01 10.09 -55.64
CA LYS A 42 11.81 11.53 -55.93
C LYS A 42 11.03 12.41 -54.98
N THR A 43 11.81 13.34 -54.43
CA THR A 43 11.43 14.70 -53.98
C THR A 43 10.94 15.64 -55.10
N PRO A 44 10.31 16.82 -54.79
CA PRO A 44 11.02 18.11 -54.88
C PRO A 44 10.60 19.13 -53.76
N ARG A 45 11.53 19.78 -53.13
CA ARG A 45 12.17 21.11 -53.32
C ARG A 45 11.24 22.34 -53.39
N LYS A 46 11.59 23.30 -52.51
CA LYS A 46 11.82 24.79 -52.52
C LYS A 46 10.83 25.56 -51.63
N ASN A 47 11.19 26.62 -50.90
CA ASN A 47 12.14 27.77 -51.01
C ASN A 47 12.32 28.44 -49.65
N LYS A 48 13.45 28.81 -49.23
CA LYS A 48 14.27 30.02 -49.01
C LYS A 48 13.53 31.33 -48.69
N GLN A 49 13.96 31.98 -47.58
CA GLN A 49 14.46 33.37 -47.44
C GLN A 49 14.74 33.58 -45.93
N LYS A 50 15.95 33.74 -45.45
CA LYS A 50 16.97 34.82 -45.45
C LYS A 50 16.54 36.08 -44.67
N GLN A 51 17.29 36.36 -43.61
CA GLN A 51 18.17 37.50 -43.21
C GLN A 51 17.74 38.05 -41.85
N LYS A 52 18.55 38.47 -40.86
CA LYS A 52 19.95 38.95 -40.77
C LYS A 52 20.35 39.00 -39.29
N GLU A 53 21.57 38.65 -38.97
CA GLU A 53 22.31 39.15 -37.79
C GLU A 53 22.86 40.58 -38.04
N PRO A 54 23.36 41.28 -37.02
CA PRO A 54 24.76 41.26 -36.62
C PRO A 54 25.01 41.46 -35.11
N ALA A 55 25.96 40.78 -34.47
CA ALA A 55 27.42 41.00 -34.41
C ALA A 55 27.92 41.95 -33.30
N GLY A 56 28.89 41.45 -32.53
CA GLY A 56 29.81 42.18 -31.65
C GLY A 56 30.21 41.36 -30.44
N SER A 57 31.27 40.51 -30.45
CA SER A 57 32.71 40.80 -30.28
C SER A 57 33.08 41.12 -28.83
N CYS A 58 33.98 40.50 -28.09
CA CYS A 58 35.34 40.03 -28.23
C CYS A 58 35.75 39.24 -26.98
N CYS A 59 36.33 38.07 -27.08
CA CYS A 59 37.78 37.76 -26.96
C CYS A 59 38.46 38.01 -25.62
N TYR A 60 39.05 37.02 -25.01
CA TYR A 60 40.46 36.55 -24.96
C TYR A 60 40.64 35.51 -23.87
N CYS A 61 40.96 34.31 -24.21
CA CYS A 61 42.24 33.63 -24.33
C CYS A 61 42.84 33.04 -23.05
N CYS A 62 42.99 31.72 -23.11
CA CYS A 62 44.25 30.93 -22.95
C CYS A 62 44.86 30.87 -21.53
N SER A 63 45.35 29.80 -21.01
CA SER A 63 46.01 28.57 -21.48
C SER A 63 46.35 27.67 -20.28
N GLN A 64 46.27 26.38 -20.47
CA GLN A 64 47.20 25.31 -20.14
C GLN A 64 48.21 25.48 -18.95
N ASN A 65 48.30 24.53 -18.00
CA ASN A 65 49.24 23.41 -18.06
C ASN A 65 49.22 22.49 -16.84
N ARG A 66 49.46 21.22 -17.14
CA ARG A 66 49.86 20.08 -16.33
C ARG A 66 50.97 20.37 -15.32
N ASN A 67 50.99 19.64 -14.20
CA ASN A 67 51.94 18.54 -13.94
C ASN A 67 51.77 17.97 -12.53
N GLU A 68 51.89 16.66 -12.52
CA GLU A 68 52.12 15.77 -11.37
C GLU A 68 53.36 16.20 -10.55
N ILE A 69 53.41 15.78 -9.28
CA ILE A 69 54.52 14.98 -8.67
C ILE A 69 54.16 14.62 -7.23
N LEU A 70 54.31 13.34 -6.95
CA LEU A 70 54.45 12.72 -5.63
C LEU A 70 55.66 13.30 -4.86
N ILE A 71 55.66 13.24 -3.50
CA ILE A 71 56.69 12.61 -2.66
C ILE A 71 56.29 12.64 -1.16
N LYS A 72 56.61 11.54 -0.53
CA LYS A 72 56.59 11.19 0.91
C LYS A 72 57.49 12.13 1.75
N GLN A 73 57.17 12.33 3.05
CA GLN A 73 57.92 11.84 4.22
C GLN A 73 57.49 12.51 5.55
N ARG A 74 57.43 11.71 6.57
CA ARG A 74 57.45 12.06 8.03
C ARG A 74 58.91 12.30 8.49
N PRO A 75 59.21 12.58 9.80
CA PRO A 75 58.52 13.28 10.89
C PRO A 75 59.42 14.26 11.63
N SER A 76 58.93 15.06 12.60
CA SER A 76 59.73 15.39 13.82
C SER A 76 58.87 16.08 14.90
N ILE A 77 59.15 15.68 16.09
CA ILE A 77 58.70 16.03 17.42
C ILE A 77 59.14 17.44 17.80
N PHE A 78 58.29 18.21 18.51
CA PHE A 78 58.73 19.07 19.62
C PHE A 78 57.58 19.33 20.62
N LEU A 79 57.92 19.17 21.89
CA LEU A 79 57.14 19.42 23.09
C LEU A 79 57.04 20.93 23.42
N ALA A 80 55.91 21.35 23.99
CA ALA A 80 55.86 22.10 25.27
C ALA A 80 54.40 22.53 25.59
N SER A 81 53.86 22.01 26.59
CA SER A 81 53.33 22.42 27.90
C SER A 81 52.15 23.44 27.98
N SER A 82 51.06 22.94 28.59
CA SER A 82 50.19 23.46 29.65
C SER A 82 49.15 24.53 29.24
N THR A 83 47.83 24.29 29.41
CA THR A 83 47.05 24.25 30.64
C THR A 83 45.58 24.02 30.32
N SER A 84 44.98 23.13 31.08
CA SER A 84 43.58 22.99 31.54
C SER A 84 42.37 23.46 30.70
N GLY A 85 41.54 22.48 30.35
CA GLY A 85 40.16 22.67 29.89
C GLY A 85 39.54 21.31 29.52
N SER A 86 39.01 20.62 30.54
CA SER A 86 38.38 19.30 30.41
C SER A 86 37.07 19.35 29.63
N HIS A 87 37.08 18.89 28.39
CA HIS A 87 35.87 18.38 27.74
C HIS A 87 36.08 16.90 27.38
N ARG A 88 35.57 16.03 28.26
CA ARG A 88 35.53 14.59 28.00
C ARG A 88 34.38 14.33 26.98
N PHE A 89 34.75 14.07 25.74
CA PHE A 89 33.90 13.37 24.79
C PHE A 89 33.85 11.89 25.22
N PHE A 90 32.69 11.44 25.67
CA PHE A 90 32.41 10.03 25.90
C PHE A 90 32.26 9.33 24.55
N ASN A 91 33.33 8.64 24.11
CA ASN A 91 33.22 7.56 23.16
C ASN A 91 32.60 6.35 23.87
N LEU A 92 31.26 6.12 23.64
CA LEU A 92 30.64 4.86 24.06
C LEU A 92 31.25 3.72 23.23
N SER A 93 31.98 2.83 23.89
CA SER A 93 32.57 1.64 23.31
C SER A 93 31.49 0.70 22.73
N THR A 94 31.88 -0.04 21.69
CA THR A 94 31.06 -1.04 20.99
C THR A 94 30.51 -2.15 21.91
N GLU A 95 31.06 -2.38 23.08
CA GLU A 95 30.60 -3.36 24.08
C GLU A 95 29.28 -2.95 24.76
N ASN A 96 28.99 -1.66 24.96
CA ASN A 96 27.74 -1.20 25.53
C ASN A 96 26.55 -1.32 24.55
N LYS A 97 26.82 -1.39 23.24
CA LYS A 97 25.79 -1.54 22.21
C LYS A 97 25.24 -2.97 22.17
N ALA A 98 26.11 -3.98 22.26
CA ALA A 98 25.72 -5.39 22.27
C ALA A 98 24.92 -5.76 23.55
N SER A 99 25.28 -5.20 24.70
CA SER A 99 24.53 -5.38 25.95
C SER A 99 23.12 -4.79 25.87
N MET A 100 22.94 -3.62 25.27
CA MET A 100 21.63 -2.97 25.11
C MET A 100 20.71 -3.76 24.18
N ASP A 101 21.26 -4.37 23.12
CA ASP A 101 20.49 -5.20 22.19
C ASP A 101 19.93 -6.47 22.86
N HIS A 102 20.67 -7.09 23.80
CA HIS A 102 20.19 -8.23 24.58
C HIS A 102 19.09 -7.88 25.59
N TYR A 103 19.13 -6.70 26.21
CA TYR A 103 18.05 -6.23 27.09
C TYR A 103 16.78 -5.90 26.31
N ILE A 104 16.90 -5.32 25.12
CA ILE A 104 15.76 -5.06 24.22
C ILE A 104 15.14 -6.38 23.74
N ALA A 105 15.96 -7.37 23.37
CA ALA A 105 15.47 -8.69 22.97
C ALA A 105 14.74 -9.42 24.10
N GLY A 106 15.29 -9.39 25.32
CA GLY A 106 14.68 -9.99 26.50
C GLY A 106 13.33 -9.36 26.88
N THR A 107 13.23 -8.03 26.82
CA THR A 107 11.96 -7.33 27.10
C THR A 107 10.91 -7.54 26.00
N LEU A 108 11.32 -7.67 24.73
CA LEU A 108 10.43 -8.04 23.63
C LEU A 108 9.84 -9.45 23.80
N ILE A 109 10.68 -10.42 24.21
CA ILE A 109 10.24 -11.81 24.48
C ILE A 109 9.25 -11.84 25.66
N ALA A 110 9.52 -11.12 26.73
CA ALA A 110 8.62 -11.01 27.88
C ALA A 110 7.28 -10.35 27.51
N ALA A 111 7.29 -9.32 26.67
CA ALA A 111 6.07 -8.66 26.19
C ALA A 111 5.23 -9.58 25.30
N VAL A 112 5.86 -10.43 24.48
CA VAL A 112 5.17 -11.45 23.66
C VAL A 112 4.51 -12.52 24.53
N PHE A 113 5.21 -13.02 25.56
CA PHE A 113 4.63 -13.97 26.50
C PHE A 113 3.46 -13.39 27.30
N LEU A 114 3.55 -12.13 27.71
CA LEU A 114 2.44 -11.42 28.37
C LEU A 114 1.23 -11.26 27.45
N LEU A 115 1.48 -10.92 26.19
CA LEU A 115 0.43 -10.80 25.16
C LEU A 115 -0.28 -12.14 24.90
N LEU A 116 0.49 -13.22 24.76
CA LEU A 116 -0.02 -14.58 24.58
C LEU A 116 -0.83 -15.05 25.81
N PHE A 117 -0.40 -14.67 27.02
CA PHE A 117 -1.11 -14.98 28.27
C PHE A 117 -2.45 -14.23 28.36
N VAL A 118 -2.49 -12.95 27.99
CA VAL A 118 -3.72 -12.13 27.99
C VAL A 118 -4.72 -12.64 26.93
N VAL A 119 -4.23 -13.03 25.76
CA VAL A 119 -5.07 -13.61 24.69
C VAL A 119 -5.66 -14.94 25.14
N ARG A 120 -4.87 -15.80 25.81
CA ARG A 120 -5.32 -17.12 26.30
C ARG A 120 -6.36 -17.03 27.43
N ARG A 121 -6.31 -15.96 28.24
CA ARG A 121 -7.25 -15.74 29.38
C ARG A 121 -8.63 -15.26 28.93
N ASN A 122 -8.75 -14.71 27.72
CA ASN A 122 -10.02 -14.22 27.16
C ASN A 122 -10.82 -15.29 26.39
N ASP A 123 -10.25 -16.47 26.14
CA ASP A 123 -10.89 -17.54 25.36
C ASP A 123 -11.85 -18.45 26.17
N SER A 124 -12.12 -18.15 27.44
CA SER A 124 -12.96 -19.00 28.30
C SER A 124 -14.48 -18.69 28.24
N LYS A 125 -14.95 -17.94 27.24
CA LYS A 125 -16.40 -17.78 27.00
C LYS A 125 -16.87 -18.73 25.89
N LYS A 126 -17.61 -19.77 26.30
CA LYS A 126 -18.22 -20.82 25.45
C LYS A 126 -19.00 -20.21 24.27
N PRO A 127 -18.85 -20.76 23.05
CA PRO A 127 -19.64 -20.35 21.90
C PRO A 127 -21.06 -20.91 22.01
N ARG A 128 -22.05 -20.03 21.83
CA ARG A 128 -23.47 -20.38 21.68
C ARG A 128 -23.66 -21.04 20.31
N LYS A 129 -24.03 -22.34 20.32
CA LYS A 129 -24.38 -23.10 19.12
C LYS A 129 -25.64 -22.46 18.51
N VAL A 130 -25.53 -21.91 17.32
CA VAL A 130 -26.67 -21.65 16.42
C VAL A 130 -26.70 -22.82 15.44
N SER A 131 -27.68 -23.69 15.60
CA SER A 131 -27.98 -24.74 14.65
C SER A 131 -28.88 -24.18 13.57
N THR A 132 -28.36 -24.03 12.38
CA THR A 132 -29.17 -23.73 11.19
C THR A 132 -29.32 -25.02 10.41
N THR A 133 -30.51 -25.62 10.50
CA THR A 133 -30.92 -26.78 9.73
C THR A 133 -31.28 -26.34 8.33
N TYR A 134 -30.47 -26.66 7.35
CA TYR A 134 -30.83 -26.49 5.94
C TYR A 134 -31.61 -27.72 5.48
N LYS A 135 -32.88 -27.50 5.14
CA LYS A 135 -33.69 -28.50 4.42
C LYS A 135 -33.25 -28.48 2.95
N THR A 136 -32.76 -29.63 2.51
CA THR A 136 -32.50 -29.92 1.10
C THR A 136 -33.84 -30.11 0.40
N GLN A 137 -34.17 -29.22 -0.47
CA GLN A 137 -35.27 -29.42 -1.44
C GLN A 137 -34.64 -29.35 -2.84
N ASN A 138 -34.50 -30.55 -3.43
CA ASN A 138 -34.18 -30.72 -4.83
C ASN A 138 -35.42 -30.42 -5.64
N ASP A 139 -35.48 -29.23 -6.22
CA ASP A 139 -36.41 -28.96 -7.31
C ASP A 139 -35.59 -28.54 -8.54
N VAL A 140 -35.67 -29.42 -9.52
CA VAL A 140 -35.15 -29.22 -10.87
C VAL A 140 -36.00 -28.12 -11.52
N PHE A 141 -35.47 -26.89 -11.52
CA PHE A 141 -36.06 -25.78 -12.24
C PHE A 141 -35.24 -25.50 -13.51
N ARG A 142 -35.64 -26.10 -14.61
CA ARG A 142 -35.27 -25.64 -15.96
C ARG A 142 -36.03 -24.33 -16.23
N SER A 143 -35.43 -23.21 -15.84
CA SER A 143 -35.91 -21.90 -16.29
C SER A 143 -35.27 -21.60 -17.63
N SER A 144 -36.11 -21.52 -18.64
CA SER A 144 -35.77 -20.91 -19.93
C SER A 144 -35.42 -19.43 -19.68
N VAL A 145 -34.14 -19.14 -19.70
CA VAL A 145 -33.66 -17.75 -19.74
C VAL A 145 -34.02 -17.21 -21.12
N ASN A 146 -34.95 -16.28 -21.17
CA ASN A 146 -35.18 -15.46 -22.35
C ASN A 146 -33.87 -14.68 -22.62
N ALA A 147 -33.06 -15.24 -23.49
CA ALA A 147 -31.90 -14.57 -24.06
C ALA A 147 -32.42 -13.41 -24.92
N GLY A 148 -32.25 -12.19 -24.39
CA GLY A 148 -32.34 -10.99 -25.20
C GLY A 148 -31.36 -11.15 -26.37
N LYS A 149 -31.84 -10.93 -27.56
CA LYS A 149 -31.15 -11.13 -28.83
C LYS A 149 -29.72 -10.56 -28.81
N ASN A 150 -28.75 -11.42 -29.19
CA ASN A 150 -27.35 -11.12 -29.53
C ASN A 150 -26.38 -10.85 -28.33
N GLY A 151 -26.03 -11.87 -27.57
CA GLY A 151 -24.87 -11.84 -26.67
C GLY A 151 -24.61 -13.23 -26.06
N SER A 152 -23.39 -13.74 -26.14
CA SER A 152 -22.95 -14.91 -25.37
C SER A 152 -23.24 -14.71 -23.89
N PRO A 153 -23.66 -15.73 -23.13
CA PRO A 153 -23.95 -15.59 -21.70
C PRO A 153 -22.74 -15.07 -20.93
N THR A 154 -22.95 -14.09 -20.02
CA THR A 154 -21.91 -13.48 -19.19
C THR A 154 -21.69 -14.32 -17.94
N ASP A 155 -20.43 -14.59 -17.57
CA ASP A 155 -20.08 -15.34 -16.35
C ASP A 155 -19.99 -14.40 -15.14
N VAL A 156 -19.44 -13.20 -15.34
CA VAL A 156 -19.21 -12.23 -14.27
C VAL A 156 -19.54 -10.81 -14.71
N ILE A 157 -20.34 -10.10 -13.91
CA ILE A 157 -20.50 -8.65 -14.01
C ILE A 157 -19.57 -7.99 -13.01
N ILE A 158 -18.78 -6.99 -13.44
CA ILE A 158 -17.96 -6.14 -12.59
C ILE A 158 -18.50 -4.72 -12.63
N VAL A 159 -18.82 -4.17 -11.46
CA VAL A 159 -19.31 -2.80 -11.32
C VAL A 159 -18.18 -1.87 -10.92
N GLY A 160 -17.78 -0.97 -11.81
CA GLY A 160 -16.69 -0.04 -11.64
C GLY A 160 -15.37 -0.54 -12.26
N ALA A 161 -14.74 0.29 -13.09
CA ALA A 161 -13.46 0.03 -13.75
C ALA A 161 -12.33 0.92 -13.19
N GLY A 162 -12.28 1.08 -11.86
CA GLY A 162 -11.10 1.58 -11.15
C GLY A 162 -10.01 0.50 -11.04
N VAL A 163 -8.99 0.73 -10.19
CA VAL A 163 -7.86 -0.22 -10.02
C VAL A 163 -8.34 -1.65 -9.77
N ALA A 164 -9.28 -1.85 -8.83
CA ALA A 164 -9.76 -3.20 -8.51
C ALA A 164 -10.53 -3.83 -9.66
N GLY A 165 -11.49 -3.10 -10.26
CA GLY A 165 -12.35 -3.65 -11.29
C GLY A 165 -11.63 -3.89 -12.61
N ALA A 166 -10.77 -2.97 -13.05
CA ALA A 166 -9.99 -3.13 -14.28
C ALA A 166 -8.98 -4.30 -14.19
N ALA A 167 -8.24 -4.37 -13.07
CA ALA A 167 -7.30 -5.48 -12.84
C ALA A 167 -8.02 -6.84 -12.73
N LEU A 168 -9.18 -6.88 -12.06
CA LEU A 168 -9.99 -8.09 -11.96
C LEU A 168 -10.55 -8.53 -13.33
N ALA A 169 -11.04 -7.57 -14.13
CA ALA A 169 -11.56 -7.84 -15.47
C ALA A 169 -10.49 -8.45 -16.38
N HIS A 170 -9.29 -7.86 -16.39
CA HIS A 170 -8.15 -8.44 -17.10
C HIS A 170 -7.86 -9.87 -16.62
N THR A 171 -7.79 -10.05 -15.30
CA THR A 171 -7.41 -11.33 -14.69
C THR A 171 -8.41 -12.44 -15.02
N LEU A 172 -9.71 -12.19 -14.84
CA LEU A 172 -10.75 -13.16 -15.14
C LEU A 172 -10.87 -13.40 -16.65
N GLY A 173 -10.69 -12.34 -17.47
CA GLY A 173 -10.62 -12.48 -18.92
C GLY A 173 -9.44 -13.35 -19.37
N LYS A 174 -8.26 -13.19 -18.76
CA LYS A 174 -7.08 -14.04 -18.99
C LYS A 174 -7.33 -15.50 -18.63
N ASP A 175 -8.15 -15.77 -17.61
CA ASP A 175 -8.54 -17.11 -17.17
C ASP A 175 -9.74 -17.65 -17.99
N GLY A 176 -10.15 -16.99 -19.10
CA GLY A 176 -11.16 -17.45 -20.04
C GLY A 176 -12.62 -17.11 -19.67
N ARG A 177 -12.86 -16.34 -18.60
CA ARG A 177 -14.21 -15.93 -18.19
C ARG A 177 -14.78 -14.82 -19.09
N ARG A 178 -16.08 -14.88 -19.38
CA ARG A 178 -16.80 -13.82 -20.09
C ARG A 178 -17.22 -12.75 -19.09
N VAL A 179 -16.57 -11.58 -19.19
CA VAL A 179 -16.69 -10.50 -18.21
C VAL A 179 -17.41 -9.30 -18.82
N HIS A 180 -18.43 -8.81 -18.14
CA HIS A 180 -19.07 -7.55 -18.48
C HIS A 180 -18.77 -6.50 -17.40
N VAL A 181 -18.01 -5.48 -17.77
CA VAL A 181 -17.61 -4.38 -16.89
C VAL A 181 -18.48 -3.16 -17.16
N LEU A 182 -19.10 -2.64 -16.12
CA LEU A 182 -19.91 -1.42 -16.18
C LEU A 182 -19.21 -0.29 -15.42
N GLU A 183 -18.79 0.75 -16.12
CA GLU A 183 -18.16 1.94 -15.55
C GLU A 183 -18.97 3.19 -15.92
N ARG A 184 -19.28 4.02 -14.92
CA ARG A 184 -20.08 5.23 -15.15
C ARG A 184 -19.41 6.26 -16.04
N ASP A 185 -18.05 6.32 -15.95
CA ASP A 185 -17.23 7.27 -16.69
C ASP A 185 -15.93 6.59 -17.14
N VAL A 186 -15.80 6.39 -18.44
CA VAL A 186 -14.62 5.74 -19.04
C VAL A 186 -13.51 6.72 -19.42
N THR A 187 -13.72 8.03 -19.22
CA THR A 187 -12.66 9.04 -19.39
C THR A 187 -11.58 8.87 -18.34
N GLU A 188 -10.40 9.45 -18.58
CA GLU A 188 -9.31 9.42 -17.62
C GLU A 188 -9.72 10.08 -16.28
N PRO A 189 -9.66 9.36 -15.15
CA PRO A 189 -10.08 9.93 -13.87
C PRO A 189 -9.08 10.94 -13.34
N ASP A 190 -9.54 12.11 -12.94
CA ASP A 190 -8.72 13.09 -12.24
C ASP A 190 -8.87 12.93 -10.72
N ARG A 191 -7.86 12.36 -10.05
CA ARG A 191 -7.84 12.09 -8.60
C ARG A 191 -6.54 12.55 -7.97
N ILE A 192 -6.61 12.97 -6.71
CA ILE A 192 -5.45 13.42 -5.91
C ILE A 192 -4.89 12.33 -4.98
N VAL A 193 -5.42 11.12 -4.99
CA VAL A 193 -4.94 9.98 -4.20
C VAL A 193 -4.98 8.70 -5.03
N GLY A 194 -4.24 7.68 -4.57
CA GLY A 194 -4.04 6.46 -5.34
C GLY A 194 -2.96 6.62 -6.41
N GLU A 195 -1.99 7.48 -6.14
CA GLU A 195 -0.89 7.83 -7.03
C GLU A 195 0.43 7.15 -6.65
N LEU A 196 0.48 6.45 -5.51
CA LEU A 196 1.65 5.70 -5.05
C LEU A 196 1.31 4.21 -4.92
N LEU A 197 1.92 3.40 -5.76
CA LEU A 197 1.89 1.95 -5.70
C LEU A 197 3.13 1.45 -4.93
N GLN A 198 2.90 0.73 -3.84
CA GLN A 198 3.96 0.13 -3.03
C GLN A 198 4.65 -1.04 -3.77
N PRO A 199 5.92 -1.38 -3.46
CA PRO A 199 6.62 -2.52 -4.08
C PRO A 199 5.85 -3.83 -3.98
N GLY A 200 5.19 -4.11 -2.85
CA GLY A 200 4.34 -5.29 -2.69
C GLY A 200 3.14 -5.30 -3.64
N GLY A 201 2.61 -4.11 -3.97
CA GLY A 201 1.57 -3.95 -5.00
C GLY A 201 2.11 -4.15 -6.41
N TYR A 202 3.31 -3.68 -6.71
CA TYR A 202 3.99 -3.92 -7.97
C TYR A 202 4.22 -5.42 -8.22
N LEU A 203 4.68 -6.16 -7.20
CA LEU A 203 4.78 -7.63 -7.28
C LEU A 203 3.44 -8.29 -7.64
N LYS A 204 2.31 -7.73 -7.19
CA LYS A 204 0.99 -8.24 -7.56
C LYS A 204 0.59 -7.87 -8.99
N LEU A 205 1.03 -6.73 -9.54
CA LEU A 205 0.87 -6.45 -10.96
C LEU A 205 1.61 -7.49 -11.81
N VAL A 206 2.87 -7.80 -11.46
CA VAL A 206 3.67 -8.85 -12.15
C VAL A 206 2.95 -10.21 -12.10
N GLU A 207 2.44 -10.61 -10.92
CA GLU A 207 1.71 -11.88 -10.74
C GLU A 207 0.43 -11.95 -11.60
N LEU A 208 -0.22 -10.81 -11.83
CA LEU A 208 -1.42 -10.70 -12.65
C LEU A 208 -1.15 -10.48 -14.15
N GLY A 209 0.10 -10.14 -14.53
CA GLY A 209 0.49 -9.79 -15.90
C GLY A 209 0.01 -8.40 -16.32
N LEU A 210 0.12 -7.44 -15.39
CA LEU A 210 -0.28 -6.04 -15.49
C LEU A 210 0.89 -5.08 -15.24
N GLU A 211 2.13 -5.59 -15.19
CA GLU A 211 3.34 -4.79 -14.90
C GLU A 211 3.57 -3.69 -15.92
N ASP A 212 3.21 -3.91 -17.16
CA ASP A 212 3.31 -2.93 -18.26
C ASP A 212 2.32 -1.76 -18.13
N CYS A 213 1.35 -1.83 -17.22
CA CYS A 213 0.43 -0.72 -16.98
C CYS A 213 1.08 0.49 -16.29
N VAL A 214 2.31 0.35 -15.78
CA VAL A 214 3.09 1.48 -15.23
C VAL A 214 4.12 2.04 -16.23
N GLU A 215 4.16 1.50 -17.44
CA GLU A 215 4.99 1.97 -18.53
C GLU A 215 4.26 3.03 -19.36
N GLU A 216 5.01 3.93 -20.00
CA GLU A 216 4.50 4.99 -20.89
C GLU A 216 3.48 5.97 -20.24
N ILE A 217 3.46 6.06 -18.91
CA ILE A 217 2.60 6.98 -18.15
C ILE A 217 3.40 8.01 -17.34
N ASP A 218 4.69 8.14 -17.60
CA ASP A 218 5.63 8.96 -16.83
C ASP A 218 5.68 8.58 -15.34
N ALA A 219 5.58 7.26 -15.06
CA ALA A 219 5.63 6.75 -13.70
C ALA A 219 7.04 6.88 -13.12
N GLN A 220 7.12 7.46 -11.92
CA GLN A 220 8.37 7.69 -11.22
C GLN A 220 8.70 6.53 -10.29
N GLN A 221 9.96 6.09 -10.29
CA GLN A 221 10.43 5.06 -9.38
C GLN A 221 10.50 5.60 -7.95
N VAL A 222 10.01 4.81 -6.99
CA VAL A 222 10.08 5.14 -5.56
C VAL A 222 10.85 4.02 -4.84
N LEU A 223 11.93 4.39 -4.13
CA LEU A 223 12.85 3.48 -3.48
C LEU A 223 12.72 3.47 -1.95
N GLY A 224 11.83 4.30 -1.40
CA GLY A 224 11.62 4.39 0.03
C GLY A 224 10.92 5.67 0.46
N TYR A 225 11.16 6.03 1.72
CA TYR A 225 10.62 7.24 2.33
C TYR A 225 11.73 8.10 2.91
N ALA A 226 11.48 9.40 2.99
CA ALA A 226 12.24 10.34 3.79
C ALA A 226 11.30 10.92 4.87
N LEU A 227 11.62 10.69 6.14
CA LEU A 227 10.83 11.15 7.26
C LEU A 227 11.47 12.39 7.86
N PHE A 228 10.69 13.46 8.05
CA PHE A 228 11.16 14.74 8.59
C PHE A 228 10.45 15.06 9.90
N LYS A 229 11.20 15.55 10.87
CA LYS A 229 10.67 16.03 12.15
C LYS A 229 11.60 17.03 12.80
N ASP A 230 11.09 18.22 13.17
CA ASP A 230 11.81 19.27 13.90
C ASP A 230 13.19 19.59 13.26
N GLY A 231 13.23 19.79 11.95
CA GLY A 231 14.46 20.08 11.19
C GLY A 231 15.41 18.90 10.98
N LYS A 232 15.07 17.70 11.48
CA LYS A 232 15.83 16.46 11.26
C LYS A 232 15.17 15.61 10.21
N SER A 233 15.98 14.87 9.44
CA SER A 233 15.47 13.93 8.45
C SER A 233 16.13 12.55 8.59
N THR A 234 15.43 11.52 8.16
CA THR A 234 15.96 10.16 8.04
C THR A 234 15.44 9.50 6.77
N ARG A 235 16.33 8.81 6.05
CA ARG A 235 16.00 8.06 4.84
C ARG A 235 15.70 6.60 5.19
N LEU A 236 14.59 6.10 4.69
CA LEU A 236 14.06 4.76 4.96
C LEU A 236 13.91 4.01 3.64
N SER A 237 14.94 3.32 3.20
CA SER A 237 14.92 2.58 1.93
C SER A 237 14.09 1.30 2.03
N TYR A 238 13.42 0.92 0.94
CA TYR A 238 12.77 -0.38 0.84
C TYR A 238 13.82 -1.50 0.88
N PRO A 239 13.55 -2.61 1.59
CA PRO A 239 14.46 -3.76 1.62
C PRO A 239 14.28 -4.61 0.34
N LEU A 240 14.92 -4.19 -0.74
CA LEU A 240 14.77 -4.78 -2.07
C LEU A 240 15.88 -5.78 -2.44
N GLU A 241 16.86 -6.01 -1.58
CA GLU A 241 18.08 -6.78 -1.88
C GLU A 241 17.81 -8.24 -2.30
N LYS A 242 16.61 -8.76 -1.97
CA LYS A 242 16.19 -10.14 -2.29
C LYS A 242 15.26 -10.23 -3.50
N PHE A 243 14.96 -9.11 -4.14
CA PHE A 243 14.03 -9.02 -5.25
C PHE A 243 14.76 -8.69 -6.56
N HIS A 244 14.08 -8.88 -7.69
CA HIS A 244 14.58 -8.44 -8.99
C HIS A 244 14.76 -6.91 -9.02
N ALA A 245 15.70 -6.43 -9.83
CA ALA A 245 16.05 -5.01 -9.90
C ALA A 245 14.86 -4.08 -10.23
N ASP A 246 13.87 -4.57 -10.98
CA ASP A 246 12.69 -3.80 -11.37
C ASP A 246 11.67 -3.63 -10.24
N VAL A 247 11.82 -4.39 -9.14
CA VAL A 247 10.89 -4.31 -8.01
C VAL A 247 11.16 -3.05 -7.21
N SER A 248 10.26 -2.10 -7.31
CA SER A 248 10.28 -0.87 -6.51
C SER A 248 8.86 -0.31 -6.40
N GLY A 249 8.67 0.75 -5.62
CA GLY A 249 7.45 1.55 -5.69
C GLY A 249 7.35 2.27 -7.02
N ARG A 250 6.14 2.64 -7.39
CA ARG A 250 5.84 3.49 -8.55
C ARG A 250 4.89 4.58 -8.14
N SER A 251 5.18 5.81 -8.51
CA SER A 251 4.23 6.91 -8.36
C SER A 251 3.93 7.55 -9.71
N PHE A 252 2.70 7.94 -9.90
CA PHE A 252 2.15 8.33 -11.20
C PHE A 252 0.84 9.11 -11.04
N TYR A 253 0.39 9.73 -12.09
CA TYR A 253 -0.99 10.19 -12.19
C TYR A 253 -1.97 9.02 -12.15
N ASN A 254 -2.87 9.02 -11.15
CA ASN A 254 -3.84 7.94 -10.95
C ASN A 254 -4.67 7.63 -12.20
N GLY A 255 -5.09 8.68 -12.94
CA GLY A 255 -5.90 8.54 -14.13
C GLY A 255 -5.20 7.77 -15.25
N ARG A 256 -3.95 8.13 -15.55
CA ARG A 256 -3.14 7.46 -16.58
C ARG A 256 -2.99 5.97 -16.28
N PHE A 257 -2.70 5.63 -15.02
CA PHE A 257 -2.58 4.23 -14.60
C PHE A 257 -3.90 3.45 -14.74
N ILE A 258 -5.02 4.05 -14.32
CA ILE A 258 -6.34 3.41 -14.48
C ILE A 258 -6.68 3.23 -15.96
N GLN A 259 -6.38 4.22 -16.79
CA GLN A 259 -6.65 4.13 -18.22
C GLN A 259 -5.88 3.00 -18.89
N ARG A 260 -4.58 2.85 -18.60
CA ARG A 260 -3.77 1.71 -19.10
C ARG A 260 -4.35 0.36 -18.65
N MET A 261 -4.79 0.24 -17.39
CA MET A 261 -5.43 -1.01 -16.92
C MET A 261 -6.78 -1.29 -17.61
N ARG A 262 -7.58 -0.25 -17.91
CA ARG A 262 -8.83 -0.40 -18.67
C ARG A 262 -8.56 -0.87 -20.09
N GLU A 263 -7.58 -0.29 -20.77
CA GLU A 263 -7.13 -0.69 -22.12
C GLU A 263 -6.66 -2.14 -22.12
N LYS A 264 -5.84 -2.52 -21.13
CA LYS A 264 -5.35 -3.89 -20.96
C LYS A 264 -6.49 -4.90 -20.72
N ALA A 265 -7.50 -4.51 -19.94
CA ALA A 265 -8.69 -5.34 -19.74
C ALA A 265 -9.53 -5.44 -21.01
N ALA A 266 -9.80 -4.32 -21.68
CA ALA A 266 -10.58 -4.26 -22.91
C ALA A 266 -9.92 -4.95 -24.10
N SER A 267 -8.58 -5.13 -24.11
CA SER A 267 -7.87 -5.89 -25.15
C SER A 267 -8.18 -7.40 -25.12
N ARG A 268 -8.85 -7.91 -24.05
CA ARG A 268 -9.26 -9.31 -23.99
C ARG A 268 -10.56 -9.52 -24.75
N PRO A 269 -10.65 -10.49 -25.68
CA PRO A 269 -11.83 -10.69 -26.54
C PRO A 269 -13.09 -11.08 -25.78
N ASN A 270 -12.93 -11.61 -24.57
CA ASN A 270 -14.01 -12.04 -23.68
C ASN A 270 -14.32 -11.04 -22.55
N VAL A 271 -13.77 -9.83 -22.61
CA VAL A 271 -14.05 -8.72 -21.70
C VAL A 271 -14.78 -7.60 -22.46
N ARG A 272 -16.01 -7.30 -22.05
CA ARG A 272 -16.78 -6.17 -22.55
C ARG A 272 -16.74 -5.05 -21.52
N LEU A 273 -16.10 -3.93 -21.84
CA LEU A 273 -16.14 -2.69 -21.06
C LEU A 273 -17.22 -1.76 -21.64
N GLU A 274 -18.21 -1.42 -20.85
CA GLU A 274 -19.34 -0.60 -21.26
C GLU A 274 -19.51 0.61 -20.33
N GLN A 275 -19.78 1.77 -20.90
CA GLN A 275 -20.13 2.95 -20.12
C GLN A 275 -21.58 2.88 -19.66
N GLY A 276 -21.77 2.83 -18.32
CA GLY A 276 -23.08 2.78 -17.70
C GLY A 276 -23.03 2.96 -16.20
N THR A 277 -24.03 3.62 -15.65
CA THR A 277 -24.16 3.84 -14.20
C THR A 277 -25.07 2.78 -13.61
N VAL A 278 -24.51 1.86 -12.83
CA VAL A 278 -25.31 0.85 -12.12
C VAL A 278 -26.11 1.54 -11.00
N THR A 279 -27.41 1.33 -11.03
CA THR A 279 -28.36 1.95 -10.10
C THR A 279 -28.79 1.01 -8.97
N SER A 280 -28.93 -0.29 -9.26
CA SER A 280 -29.34 -1.30 -8.28
C SER A 280 -28.84 -2.70 -8.65
N LEU A 281 -28.82 -3.57 -7.66
CA LEU A 281 -28.64 -5.02 -7.82
C LEU A 281 -30.01 -5.65 -8.11
N LEU A 282 -30.04 -6.66 -8.98
CA LEU A 282 -31.22 -7.47 -9.26
C LEU A 282 -31.16 -8.71 -8.36
N GLU A 283 -32.11 -8.78 -7.43
CA GLU A 283 -32.19 -9.86 -6.44
C GLU A 283 -33.42 -10.72 -6.72
N GLU A 284 -33.22 -12.04 -6.72
CA GLU A 284 -34.27 -13.03 -6.86
C GLU A 284 -34.08 -14.13 -5.81
N ASN A 285 -35.06 -14.32 -4.94
CA ASN A 285 -35.03 -15.35 -3.87
C ASN A 285 -33.74 -15.29 -2.99
N GLY A 286 -33.32 -14.07 -2.60
CA GLY A 286 -32.11 -13.87 -1.77
C GLY A 286 -30.78 -14.04 -2.51
N THR A 287 -30.80 -14.19 -3.84
CA THR A 287 -29.63 -14.33 -4.69
C THR A 287 -29.54 -13.18 -5.68
N ILE A 288 -28.37 -12.54 -5.77
CA ILE A 288 -28.14 -11.52 -6.80
C ILE A 288 -27.92 -12.21 -8.14
N LYS A 289 -28.72 -11.81 -9.13
CA LYS A 289 -28.71 -12.34 -10.49
C LYS A 289 -28.13 -11.39 -11.53
N GLY A 290 -27.85 -10.14 -11.12
CA GLY A 290 -27.33 -9.14 -12.04
C GLY A 290 -27.51 -7.72 -11.52
N VAL A 291 -27.52 -6.77 -12.45
CA VAL A 291 -27.62 -5.35 -12.17
C VAL A 291 -28.60 -4.63 -13.11
N GLN A 292 -29.18 -3.56 -12.60
CA GLN A 292 -29.86 -2.54 -13.41
C GLN A 292 -28.93 -1.34 -13.55
N TYR A 293 -28.82 -0.81 -14.75
CA TYR A 293 -27.93 0.33 -15.03
C TYR A 293 -28.55 1.28 -16.06
N LYS A 294 -28.05 2.53 -16.07
CA LYS A 294 -28.41 3.55 -17.07
C LYS A 294 -27.20 3.76 -17.99
N THR A 295 -27.45 3.71 -19.28
CA THR A 295 -26.49 4.10 -20.32
C THR A 295 -26.22 5.60 -20.29
N LYS A 296 -25.20 6.07 -21.04
CA LYS A 296 -24.90 7.49 -21.19
C LYS A 296 -26.10 8.28 -21.71
N ASP A 297 -26.91 7.67 -22.56
CA ASP A 297 -28.10 8.28 -23.18
C ASP A 297 -29.35 8.21 -22.28
N GLY A 298 -29.18 7.72 -21.02
CA GLY A 298 -30.26 7.65 -20.03
C GLY A 298 -31.17 6.43 -20.15
N GLN A 299 -30.92 5.51 -21.09
CA GLN A 299 -31.70 4.29 -21.24
C GLN A 299 -31.45 3.33 -20.06
N GLU A 300 -32.51 2.82 -19.46
CA GLU A 300 -32.40 1.79 -18.40
C GLU A 300 -32.30 0.40 -19.00
N LEU A 301 -31.25 -0.30 -18.65
CA LEU A 301 -30.97 -1.67 -19.10
C LEU A 301 -30.73 -2.59 -17.90
N ARG A 302 -30.79 -3.90 -18.16
CA ARG A 302 -30.49 -4.95 -17.19
C ARG A 302 -29.42 -5.89 -17.75
N ALA A 303 -28.49 -6.26 -16.93
CA ALA A 303 -27.48 -7.28 -17.24
C ALA A 303 -27.54 -8.39 -16.20
N TYR A 304 -27.40 -9.63 -16.65
CA TYR A 304 -27.50 -10.83 -15.83
C TYR A 304 -26.21 -11.64 -15.87
N ALA A 305 -25.77 -12.16 -14.71
CA ALA A 305 -24.66 -13.09 -14.56
C ALA A 305 -24.80 -13.86 -13.25
N PRO A 306 -24.25 -15.08 -13.17
CA PRO A 306 -24.20 -15.85 -11.92
C PRO A 306 -23.43 -15.17 -10.80
N LEU A 307 -22.46 -14.28 -11.13
CA LEU A 307 -21.66 -13.55 -10.18
C LEU A 307 -21.57 -12.06 -10.52
N THR A 308 -21.88 -11.20 -9.56
CA THR A 308 -21.71 -9.75 -9.63
C THR A 308 -20.66 -9.29 -8.62
N ILE A 309 -19.59 -8.64 -9.07
CA ILE A 309 -18.52 -8.13 -8.20
C ILE A 309 -18.57 -6.60 -8.22
N VAL A 310 -18.82 -6.01 -7.04
CA VAL A 310 -18.99 -4.56 -6.89
C VAL A 310 -17.65 -3.94 -6.48
N CYS A 311 -17.07 -3.16 -7.40
CA CYS A 311 -15.78 -2.45 -7.29
C CYS A 311 -15.96 -0.92 -7.48
N ASP A 312 -17.09 -0.35 -7.12
CA ASP A 312 -17.49 1.04 -7.38
C ASP A 312 -16.87 2.09 -6.43
N GLY A 313 -15.86 1.68 -5.65
CA GLY A 313 -14.93 2.55 -4.95
C GLY A 313 -15.44 3.11 -3.62
N CYS A 314 -14.73 4.14 -3.11
CA CYS A 314 -14.94 4.69 -1.77
C CYS A 314 -16.31 5.37 -1.58
N PHE A 315 -16.96 5.81 -2.66
CA PHE A 315 -18.30 6.39 -2.67
C PHE A 315 -19.40 5.42 -3.07
N SER A 316 -19.16 4.10 -2.99
CA SER A 316 -20.10 3.06 -3.33
C SER A 316 -21.49 3.29 -2.75
N ASN A 317 -22.50 3.30 -3.60
CA ASN A 317 -23.91 3.31 -3.21
C ASN A 317 -24.42 1.88 -3.01
N LEU A 318 -23.94 0.93 -3.82
CA LEU A 318 -24.36 -0.47 -3.80
C LEU A 318 -23.93 -1.23 -2.55
N ARG A 319 -22.86 -0.78 -1.87
CA ARG A 319 -22.41 -1.45 -0.63
C ARG A 319 -23.47 -1.58 0.45
N ARG A 320 -24.43 -0.64 0.50
CA ARG A 320 -25.51 -0.65 1.52
C ARG A 320 -26.45 -1.84 1.37
N SER A 321 -26.57 -2.38 0.16
CA SER A 321 -27.34 -3.60 -0.10
C SER A 321 -26.61 -4.87 0.28
N LEU A 322 -25.26 -4.81 0.44
CA LEU A 322 -24.39 -5.98 0.63
C LEU A 322 -23.62 -5.98 1.96
N CYS A 323 -23.63 -4.89 2.72
CA CYS A 323 -23.03 -4.82 4.06
C CYS A 323 -23.60 -3.66 4.87
N LYS A 324 -23.29 -3.64 6.18
CA LYS A 324 -23.62 -2.53 7.09
C LYS A 324 -22.38 -1.64 7.30
N PRO A 325 -22.10 -0.69 6.41
CA PRO A 325 -20.83 0.04 6.42
C PRO A 325 -20.75 0.98 7.62
N LYS A 326 -19.63 0.91 8.36
CA LYS A 326 -19.23 1.89 9.38
C LYS A 326 -18.07 2.71 8.84
N VAL A 327 -18.38 3.78 8.11
CA VAL A 327 -17.38 4.68 7.53
C VAL A 327 -16.99 5.73 8.54
N ASP A 328 -15.71 5.80 8.85
CA ASP A 328 -15.07 6.85 9.65
C ASP A 328 -14.32 7.83 8.72
N VAL A 329 -14.37 9.12 9.04
CA VAL A 329 -13.70 10.20 8.29
C VAL A 329 -12.90 11.05 9.29
N PRO A 330 -11.69 10.61 9.66
CA PRO A 330 -10.88 11.30 10.67
C PRO A 330 -10.29 12.63 10.19
N SER A 331 -10.09 12.78 8.89
CA SER A 331 -9.44 13.94 8.27
C SER A 331 -9.78 14.09 6.80
N CYS A 332 -9.28 15.17 6.20
CA CYS A 332 -9.32 15.39 4.75
C CYS A 332 -7.91 15.66 4.23
N PHE A 333 -7.56 15.12 3.07
CA PHE A 333 -6.39 15.56 2.32
C PHE A 333 -6.70 16.80 1.51
N VAL A 334 -5.80 17.77 1.59
CA VAL A 334 -5.71 18.93 0.73
C VAL A 334 -4.56 18.70 -0.24
N GLY A 335 -4.85 18.60 -1.52
CA GLY A 335 -3.91 18.29 -2.59
C GLY A 335 -3.48 19.51 -3.37
N LEU A 336 -2.16 19.64 -3.57
CA LEU A 336 -1.50 20.61 -4.42
C LEU A 336 -0.57 19.89 -5.40
N VAL A 337 -0.21 20.54 -6.49
CA VAL A 337 0.85 20.12 -7.42
C VAL A 337 1.94 21.18 -7.39
N LEU A 338 3.17 20.76 -7.09
CA LEU A 338 4.37 21.57 -7.20
C LEU A 338 5.04 21.24 -8.54
N GLU A 339 5.30 22.26 -9.34
CA GLU A 339 5.92 22.13 -10.66
C GLU A 339 7.41 22.45 -10.58
N ASN A 340 8.21 21.76 -11.38
CA ASN A 340 9.66 21.97 -11.50
C ASN A 340 10.38 22.02 -10.14
N CYS A 341 9.93 21.18 -9.20
CA CYS A 341 10.42 21.12 -7.83
C CYS A 341 11.25 19.85 -7.65
N GLN A 342 12.42 19.99 -7.04
CA GLN A 342 13.28 18.86 -6.70
C GLN A 342 13.07 18.47 -5.24
N LEU A 343 12.82 17.16 -5.03
CA LEU A 343 12.70 16.60 -3.69
C LEU A 343 14.07 16.47 -3.04
N PRO A 344 14.25 16.82 -1.74
CA PRO A 344 15.51 16.67 -1.00
C PRO A 344 16.12 15.26 -1.08
N PHE A 345 15.29 14.25 -1.19
CA PHE A 345 15.70 12.86 -1.44
C PHE A 345 15.04 12.37 -2.72
N ALA A 346 15.78 12.37 -3.81
CA ALA A 346 15.29 11.85 -5.09
C ALA A 346 14.73 10.42 -4.94
N ASN A 347 13.68 10.10 -5.69
CA ASN A 347 13.04 8.79 -5.70
C ASN A 347 12.52 8.30 -4.33
N HIS A 348 12.17 9.21 -3.42
CA HIS A 348 11.58 8.87 -2.11
C HIS A 348 10.29 9.65 -1.88
N GLY A 349 9.32 9.01 -1.25
CA GLY A 349 8.17 9.71 -0.70
C GLY A 349 8.57 10.45 0.58
N HIS A 350 8.24 11.74 0.69
CA HIS A 350 8.56 12.56 1.87
C HIS A 350 7.36 12.61 2.80
N VAL A 351 7.61 12.39 4.08
CA VAL A 351 6.60 12.47 5.15
C VAL A 351 7.11 13.44 6.20
N ILE A 352 6.48 14.59 6.28
CA ILE A 352 6.79 15.58 7.31
C ILE A 352 5.85 15.35 8.49
N LEU A 353 6.41 15.06 9.66
CA LEU A 353 5.65 14.98 10.91
C LEU A 353 5.34 16.41 11.40
N ALA A 354 4.40 17.05 10.72
CA ALA A 354 3.95 18.40 11.00
C ALA A 354 2.83 18.44 12.05
N ASP A 355 2.53 19.60 12.58
CA ASP A 355 1.42 19.87 13.48
C ASP A 355 0.30 20.62 12.73
N PRO A 356 -0.97 20.19 12.85
CA PRO A 356 -1.50 19.10 13.68
C PRO A 356 -1.41 17.71 13.04
N SER A 357 -1.06 17.60 11.77
CA SER A 357 -1.10 16.35 11.01
C SER A 357 0.00 16.28 9.95
N PRO A 358 0.37 15.09 9.47
CA PRO A 358 1.47 14.93 8.52
C PRO A 358 1.21 15.58 7.16
N ILE A 359 2.30 15.98 6.52
CA ILE A 359 2.34 16.46 5.13
C ILE A 359 3.14 15.48 4.30
N LEU A 360 2.67 15.17 3.10
CA LEU A 360 3.30 14.23 2.19
C LEU A 360 3.74 14.95 0.92
N PHE A 361 4.94 14.58 0.41
CA PHE A 361 5.37 14.96 -0.93
C PHE A 361 5.90 13.72 -1.65
N TYR A 362 5.52 13.54 -2.90
CA TYR A 362 6.03 12.47 -3.75
C TYR A 362 5.92 12.87 -5.24
N PRO A 363 6.83 12.42 -6.11
CA PRO A 363 6.76 12.75 -7.52
C PRO A 363 5.52 12.06 -8.12
N ILE A 364 4.86 12.68 -9.10
CA ILE A 364 3.75 12.08 -9.87
C ILE A 364 4.04 12.07 -11.36
N SER A 365 5.06 12.83 -11.77
CA SER A 365 5.63 12.83 -13.11
C SER A 365 7.11 13.25 -13.02
N SER A 366 7.79 13.31 -14.14
CA SER A 366 9.18 13.79 -14.22
C SER A 366 9.36 15.26 -13.82
N THR A 367 8.28 16.06 -13.86
CA THR A 367 8.30 17.51 -13.59
C THR A 367 7.41 17.95 -12.44
N GLU A 368 6.59 17.06 -11.89
CA GLU A 368 5.56 17.43 -10.92
C GLU A 368 5.61 16.58 -9.65
N VAL A 369 5.45 17.25 -8.52
CA VAL A 369 5.41 16.66 -7.18
C VAL A 369 4.03 16.90 -6.58
N ARG A 370 3.38 15.84 -6.14
CA ARG A 370 2.16 15.91 -5.34
C ARG A 370 2.49 16.30 -3.91
N CYS A 371 1.81 17.32 -3.41
CA CYS A 371 1.72 17.60 -1.98
C CYS A 371 0.33 17.22 -1.48
N LEU A 372 0.28 16.47 -0.37
CA LEU A 372 -0.95 16.18 0.37
C LEU A 372 -0.80 16.66 1.81
N VAL A 373 -1.59 17.65 2.18
CA VAL A 373 -1.68 18.14 3.57
C VAL A 373 -2.86 17.46 4.24
N ASP A 374 -2.62 16.73 5.32
CA ASP A 374 -3.69 16.15 6.12
C ASP A 374 -4.28 17.23 7.05
N VAL A 375 -5.59 17.47 6.95
CA VAL A 375 -6.33 18.41 7.79
C VAL A 375 -7.29 17.62 8.67
N PRO A 376 -7.11 17.63 10.00
CA PRO A 376 -7.95 16.86 10.92
C PRO A 376 -9.42 17.28 10.87
N GLY A 377 -10.31 16.27 11.03
CA GLY A 377 -11.77 16.49 11.07
C GLY A 377 -12.42 16.42 9.69
N GLN A 378 -13.74 16.56 9.70
CA GLN A 378 -14.56 16.47 8.48
C GLN A 378 -14.80 17.83 7.81
N LYS A 379 -14.69 18.91 8.60
CA LYS A 379 -14.83 20.28 8.11
C LYS A 379 -13.44 20.87 7.91
N VAL A 380 -13.16 21.27 6.71
CA VAL A 380 -11.91 21.94 6.34
C VAL A 380 -12.18 23.42 6.07
N PRO A 381 -11.16 24.31 6.18
CA PRO A 381 -11.29 25.70 5.78
C PRO A 381 -11.82 25.81 4.33
N SER A 382 -12.60 26.86 4.07
CA SER A 382 -13.21 27.06 2.77
C SER A 382 -12.17 27.48 1.71
N ILE A 383 -12.25 26.87 0.53
CA ILE A 383 -11.39 27.24 -0.61
C ILE A 383 -11.88 28.54 -1.24
N SER A 384 -13.22 28.68 -1.40
CA SER A 384 -13.82 29.77 -2.15
C SER A 384 -13.64 31.16 -1.53
N ASN A 385 -13.49 31.25 -0.21
CA ASN A 385 -13.27 32.53 0.51
C ASN A 385 -11.79 32.77 0.89
N GLY A 386 -10.87 31.90 0.44
CA GLY A 386 -9.44 32.02 0.71
C GLY A 386 -8.96 31.52 2.06
N GLU A 387 -9.84 31.04 2.96
CA GLU A 387 -9.46 30.51 4.29
C GLU A 387 -8.47 29.36 4.16
N MET A 388 -8.66 28.46 3.18
CA MET A 388 -7.75 27.34 2.96
C MET A 388 -6.37 27.82 2.54
N ALA A 389 -6.27 28.76 1.61
CA ALA A 389 -4.99 29.30 1.18
C ALA A 389 -4.26 30.01 2.34
N ASN A 390 -4.99 30.78 3.17
CA ASN A 390 -4.44 31.38 4.36
C ASN A 390 -3.93 30.33 5.38
N TYR A 391 -4.72 29.26 5.64
CA TYR A 391 -4.30 28.16 6.49
C TYR A 391 -3.01 27.49 6.00
N LEU A 392 -2.93 27.22 4.70
CA LEU A 392 -1.76 26.60 4.09
C LEU A 392 -0.52 27.50 4.21
N LYS A 393 -0.66 28.82 4.01
CA LYS A 393 0.46 29.77 4.12
C LYS A 393 0.91 30.02 5.57
N THR A 394 -0.03 30.12 6.52
CA THR A 394 0.29 30.52 7.90
C THR A 394 0.61 29.36 8.82
N MET A 395 -0.05 28.22 8.65
CA MET A 395 0.10 27.07 9.55
C MET A 395 0.96 25.95 8.95
N VAL A 396 0.88 25.73 7.63
CA VAL A 396 1.53 24.59 6.98
C VAL A 396 2.91 24.98 6.41
N ALA A 397 3.00 26.06 5.65
CA ALA A 397 4.23 26.48 4.98
C ALA A 397 5.45 26.62 5.92
N PRO A 398 5.33 27.13 7.16
CA PRO A 398 6.47 27.21 8.10
C PRO A 398 7.06 25.86 8.51
N GLN A 399 6.34 24.75 8.28
CA GLN A 399 6.75 23.40 8.63
C GLN A 399 7.26 22.60 7.43
N VAL A 400 7.17 23.15 6.23
CA VAL A 400 7.69 22.55 4.99
C VAL A 400 9.21 22.72 4.95
N PRO A 401 9.97 21.69 4.54
CA PRO A 401 11.42 21.80 4.34
C PRO A 401 11.78 23.00 3.47
N PRO A 402 12.89 23.73 3.78
CA PRO A 402 13.27 24.95 3.05
C PRO A 402 13.33 24.77 1.54
N GLU A 403 13.80 23.61 1.07
CA GLU A 403 13.97 23.28 -0.34
C GLU A 403 12.63 23.19 -1.10
N LEU A 404 11.52 22.94 -0.38
CA LEU A 404 10.18 22.81 -0.93
C LEU A 404 9.30 24.03 -0.67
N HIS A 405 9.75 24.96 0.19
CA HIS A 405 8.91 26.05 0.70
C HIS A 405 8.43 27.00 -0.39
N GLU A 406 9.32 27.47 -1.27
CA GLU A 406 8.97 28.38 -2.36
C GLU A 406 7.99 27.75 -3.34
N ALA A 407 8.26 26.51 -3.78
CA ALA A 407 7.39 25.77 -4.68
C ALA A 407 6.01 25.50 -4.04
N PHE A 408 5.97 25.24 -2.71
CA PHE A 408 4.73 25.07 -1.98
C PHE A 408 3.89 26.34 -1.94
N VAL A 409 4.50 27.49 -1.60
CA VAL A 409 3.80 28.79 -1.57
C VAL A 409 3.28 29.15 -2.95
N SER A 410 4.10 29.01 -4.00
CA SER A 410 3.68 29.22 -5.39
C SER A 410 2.50 28.33 -5.79
N ALA A 411 2.50 27.05 -5.38
CA ALA A 411 1.38 26.14 -5.65
C ALA A 411 0.08 26.58 -4.95
N VAL A 412 0.16 27.12 -3.73
CA VAL A 412 -0.98 27.68 -3.02
C VAL A 412 -1.52 28.93 -3.73
N GLU A 413 -0.64 29.80 -4.24
CA GLU A 413 -1.00 31.04 -4.96
C GLU A 413 -1.67 30.78 -6.30
N ARG A 414 -1.28 29.72 -7.02
CA ARG A 414 -1.97 29.30 -8.24
C ARG A 414 -3.42 28.89 -7.99
N GLY A 415 -3.80 28.57 -6.75
CA GLY A 415 -5.19 28.35 -6.34
C GLY A 415 -5.79 27.02 -6.80
N ASN A 416 -5.04 26.12 -7.42
CA ASN A 416 -5.52 24.79 -7.80
C ASN A 416 -5.51 23.84 -6.58
N ILE A 417 -6.31 24.19 -5.57
CA ILE A 417 -6.42 23.45 -4.31
C ILE A 417 -7.59 22.48 -4.40
N ARG A 418 -7.33 21.20 -4.15
CA ARG A 418 -8.34 20.15 -4.17
C ARG A 418 -8.42 19.44 -2.82
N THR A 419 -9.61 18.97 -2.46
CA THR A 419 -9.83 18.28 -1.19
C THR A 419 -10.47 16.92 -1.38
N MET A 420 -10.10 15.97 -0.51
CA MET A 420 -10.69 14.65 -0.47
C MET A 420 -10.81 14.16 0.98
N PRO A 421 -12.00 13.69 1.42
CA PRO A 421 -12.15 13.11 2.75
C PRO A 421 -11.40 11.76 2.85
N ASN A 422 -10.61 11.62 3.91
CA ASN A 422 -9.86 10.40 4.22
C ASN A 422 -10.79 9.42 4.92
N ARG A 423 -11.21 8.37 4.20
CA ARG A 423 -12.19 7.40 4.69
C ARG A 423 -11.51 6.15 5.21
N SER A 424 -12.05 5.62 6.31
CA SER A 424 -11.66 4.33 6.87
C SER A 424 -12.92 3.49 7.10
N MET A 425 -12.88 2.23 6.72
CA MET A 425 -13.98 1.28 6.87
C MET A 425 -13.42 -0.12 6.96
N PRO A 426 -13.45 -0.77 8.14
CA PRO A 426 -13.08 -2.17 8.25
C PRO A 426 -14.01 -3.05 7.42
N ALA A 427 -13.46 -4.16 6.92
CA ALA A 427 -14.25 -5.14 6.18
C ALA A 427 -15.24 -5.84 7.12
N ASP A 428 -16.53 -5.73 6.80
CA ASP A 428 -17.64 -6.40 7.50
C ASP A 428 -18.39 -7.29 6.50
N PRO A 429 -17.89 -8.53 6.28
CA PRO A 429 -18.45 -9.42 5.27
C PRO A 429 -19.85 -9.89 5.65
N GLN A 430 -20.79 -9.71 4.72
CA GLN A 430 -22.11 -10.34 4.76
C GLN A 430 -22.23 -11.17 3.47
N PRO A 431 -22.01 -12.48 3.54
CA PRO A 431 -22.11 -13.35 2.39
C PRO A 431 -23.50 -13.25 1.75
N THR A 432 -23.54 -12.83 0.51
CA THR A 432 -24.77 -12.72 -0.29
C THR A 432 -24.59 -13.59 -1.53
N PRO A 433 -25.43 -14.60 -1.76
CA PRO A 433 -25.31 -15.44 -2.95
C PRO A 433 -25.32 -14.61 -4.23
N GLY A 434 -24.41 -14.91 -5.16
CA GLY A 434 -24.29 -14.22 -6.44
C GLY A 434 -23.64 -12.83 -6.40
N ALA A 435 -23.18 -12.34 -5.23
CA ALA A 435 -22.51 -11.05 -5.12
C ALA A 435 -21.28 -11.04 -4.23
N LEU A 436 -20.33 -10.16 -4.55
CA LEU A 436 -19.14 -9.88 -3.76
C LEU A 436 -18.78 -8.40 -3.81
N LEU A 437 -18.39 -7.82 -2.66
CA LEU A 437 -17.77 -6.48 -2.60
C LEU A 437 -16.25 -6.60 -2.66
N MET A 438 -15.57 -5.72 -3.41
CA MET A 438 -14.11 -5.62 -3.49
C MET A 438 -13.58 -4.19 -3.48
N GLY A 439 -12.29 -4.06 -3.22
CA GLY A 439 -11.61 -2.77 -3.17
C GLY A 439 -12.19 -1.84 -2.11
N ASP A 440 -12.22 -0.55 -2.38
CA ASP A 440 -12.73 0.47 -1.44
C ASP A 440 -14.25 0.39 -1.24
N ALA A 441 -14.99 -0.29 -2.13
CA ALA A 441 -16.40 -0.60 -1.90
C ALA A 441 -16.59 -1.49 -0.67
N PHE A 442 -15.62 -2.36 -0.38
CA PHE A 442 -15.65 -3.33 0.71
C PHE A 442 -14.82 -2.92 1.93
N ASN A 443 -13.62 -2.37 1.73
CA ASN A 443 -12.65 -2.13 2.79
C ASN A 443 -11.79 -0.91 2.49
N MET A 444 -11.84 0.09 3.36
CA MET A 444 -11.04 1.32 3.25
C MET A 444 -10.10 1.48 4.44
N ARG A 445 -8.99 2.15 4.23
CA ARG A 445 -8.01 2.57 5.24
C ARG A 445 -7.58 3.99 4.97
N HIS A 446 -7.09 4.67 6.02
CA HIS A 446 -6.52 6.01 5.85
C HIS A 446 -5.43 5.97 4.77
N PRO A 447 -5.44 6.87 3.78
CA PRO A 447 -4.57 6.78 2.60
C PRO A 447 -3.09 7.14 2.88
N LEU A 448 -2.73 7.55 4.10
CA LEU A 448 -1.37 7.97 4.51
C LEU A 448 -0.25 7.02 4.06
N THR A 449 -0.51 5.71 4.05
CA THR A 449 0.52 4.70 3.75
C THR A 449 0.54 4.24 2.29
N GLY A 450 -0.37 4.72 1.45
CA GLY A 450 -0.45 4.28 0.05
C GLY A 450 -0.77 2.78 -0.14
N GLY A 451 -1.23 2.07 0.91
CA GLY A 451 -1.42 0.61 0.88
C GLY A 451 -2.71 0.11 0.22
N GLY A 452 -3.58 1.00 -0.26
CA GLY A 452 -4.90 0.64 -0.79
C GLY A 452 -4.85 -0.25 -2.03
N MET A 453 -4.03 0.12 -3.00
CA MET A 453 -3.84 -0.65 -4.23
C MET A 453 -3.21 -2.02 -3.97
N THR A 454 -2.23 -2.09 -3.06
CA THR A 454 -1.59 -3.35 -2.66
C THR A 454 -2.61 -4.35 -2.10
N VAL A 455 -3.53 -3.88 -1.25
CA VAL A 455 -4.61 -4.73 -0.72
C VAL A 455 -5.54 -5.18 -1.83
N ALA A 456 -6.00 -4.26 -2.70
CA ALA A 456 -6.93 -4.58 -3.77
C ALA A 456 -6.33 -5.61 -4.76
N LEU A 457 -5.08 -5.45 -5.17
CA LEU A 457 -4.38 -6.38 -6.06
C LEU A 457 -4.13 -7.74 -5.39
N SER A 458 -3.80 -7.75 -4.09
CA SER A 458 -3.67 -9.00 -3.32
C SER A 458 -5.01 -9.73 -3.19
N ASP A 459 -6.11 -8.99 -3.00
CA ASP A 459 -7.46 -9.54 -2.95
C ASP A 459 -7.85 -10.19 -4.30
N ILE A 460 -7.45 -9.60 -5.41
CA ILE A 460 -7.67 -10.17 -6.76
C ILE A 460 -6.94 -11.51 -6.92
N VAL A 461 -5.69 -11.59 -6.48
CA VAL A 461 -4.94 -12.87 -6.52
C VAL A 461 -5.64 -13.95 -5.71
N VAL A 462 -6.10 -13.63 -4.50
CA VAL A 462 -6.86 -14.56 -3.64
C VAL A 462 -8.14 -15.00 -4.34
N LEU A 463 -8.92 -14.06 -4.87
CA LEU A 463 -10.19 -14.38 -5.52
C LEU A 463 -9.98 -15.20 -6.80
N ARG A 464 -8.99 -14.84 -7.62
CA ARG A 464 -8.60 -15.61 -8.81
C ARG A 464 -8.33 -17.07 -8.48
N ASN A 465 -7.49 -17.31 -7.46
CA ASN A 465 -7.10 -18.67 -7.05
C ASN A 465 -8.31 -19.47 -6.55
N LEU A 466 -9.28 -18.82 -5.92
CA LEU A 466 -10.53 -19.43 -5.48
C LEU A 466 -11.47 -19.75 -6.65
N LEU A 467 -11.56 -18.90 -7.65
CA LEU A 467 -12.48 -19.07 -8.77
C LEU A 467 -11.91 -19.95 -9.89
N LYS A 468 -10.59 -20.13 -9.94
CA LYS A 468 -9.92 -20.90 -10.99
C LYS A 468 -10.38 -22.35 -11.13
N PRO A 469 -10.58 -23.11 -10.01
CA PRO A 469 -11.05 -24.50 -10.07
C PRO A 469 -12.51 -24.65 -10.49
N LEU A 470 -13.33 -23.60 -10.37
CA LEU A 470 -14.76 -23.66 -10.71
C LEU A 470 -14.95 -23.57 -12.22
N HIS A 471 -15.44 -24.64 -12.84
CA HIS A 471 -15.75 -24.62 -14.28
C HIS A 471 -17.04 -23.87 -14.57
N ASP A 472 -18.07 -24.02 -13.73
CA ASP A 472 -19.37 -23.39 -13.87
C ASP A 472 -19.72 -22.53 -12.64
N PHE A 473 -20.09 -21.26 -12.87
CA PHE A 473 -20.54 -20.35 -11.81
C PHE A 473 -22.04 -20.45 -11.52
N ASN A 474 -22.80 -21.22 -12.30
CA ASN A 474 -24.23 -21.43 -12.06
C ASN A 474 -24.50 -22.35 -10.85
N ASP A 475 -23.53 -23.15 -10.40
CA ASP A 475 -23.57 -23.83 -9.11
C ASP A 475 -23.41 -22.81 -7.96
N ALA A 476 -24.54 -22.21 -7.56
CA ALA A 476 -24.56 -21.20 -6.52
C ALA A 476 -24.06 -21.72 -5.16
N ALA A 477 -24.21 -23.02 -4.86
CA ALA A 477 -23.77 -23.60 -3.60
C ALA A 477 -22.24 -23.73 -3.53
N SER A 478 -21.60 -24.22 -4.58
CA SER A 478 -20.15 -24.25 -4.69
C SER A 478 -19.58 -22.83 -4.73
N LEU A 479 -20.08 -21.97 -5.61
CA LEU A 479 -19.64 -20.58 -5.70
C LEU A 479 -19.71 -19.86 -4.35
N GLY A 480 -20.80 -20.01 -3.59
CA GLY A 480 -20.96 -19.40 -2.27
C GLY A 480 -19.87 -19.84 -1.28
N ARG A 481 -19.54 -21.13 -1.22
CA ARG A 481 -18.47 -21.67 -0.35
C ARG A 481 -17.09 -21.07 -0.69
N TYR A 482 -16.77 -20.93 -1.97
CA TYR A 482 -15.50 -20.33 -2.41
C TYR A 482 -15.45 -18.85 -2.08
N LEU A 483 -16.52 -18.11 -2.30
CA LEU A 483 -16.61 -16.69 -1.94
C LEU A 483 -16.51 -16.44 -0.43
N GLU A 484 -17.06 -17.31 0.41
CA GLU A 484 -16.89 -17.22 1.87
C GLU A 484 -15.42 -17.40 2.28
N SER A 485 -14.67 -18.30 1.61
CA SER A 485 -13.25 -18.52 1.86
C SER A 485 -12.41 -17.28 1.57
N PHE A 486 -12.81 -16.45 0.60
CA PHE A 486 -12.17 -15.19 0.28
C PHE A 486 -12.04 -14.26 1.50
N TYR A 487 -13.09 -14.15 2.31
CA TYR A 487 -13.10 -13.26 3.48
C TYR A 487 -12.07 -13.64 4.54
N THR A 488 -11.69 -14.92 4.64
CA THR A 488 -10.64 -15.37 5.57
C THR A 488 -9.25 -15.28 4.94
N LEU A 489 -9.09 -15.74 3.71
CA LEU A 489 -7.78 -15.84 3.04
C LEU A 489 -7.13 -14.47 2.76
N ARG A 490 -7.93 -13.43 2.53
CA ARG A 490 -7.42 -12.06 2.34
C ARG A 490 -6.87 -11.40 3.63
N LYS A 491 -7.33 -11.85 4.81
CA LYS A 491 -7.11 -11.17 6.10
C LYS A 491 -5.64 -10.99 6.50
N PRO A 492 -4.74 -11.97 6.36
CA PRO A 492 -3.34 -11.77 6.77
C PRO A 492 -2.70 -10.54 6.12
N VAL A 493 -2.93 -10.31 4.84
CA VAL A 493 -2.39 -9.15 4.10
C VAL A 493 -3.22 -7.90 4.39
N ALA A 494 -4.51 -7.96 4.14
CA ALA A 494 -5.40 -6.80 4.24
C ALA A 494 -5.43 -6.22 5.65
N SER A 495 -5.58 -7.05 6.69
CA SER A 495 -5.66 -6.58 8.07
C SER A 495 -4.32 -6.03 8.57
N THR A 496 -3.17 -6.58 8.13
CA THR A 496 -1.85 -6.02 8.47
C THR A 496 -1.70 -4.61 7.93
N ILE A 497 -2.00 -4.40 6.64
CA ILE A 497 -1.89 -3.08 5.99
C ILE A 497 -2.91 -2.09 6.60
N ASN A 498 -4.14 -2.53 6.88
CA ASN A 498 -5.17 -1.69 7.49
C ASN A 498 -4.79 -1.25 8.91
N THR A 499 -4.29 -2.21 9.71
CA THR A 499 -3.85 -1.92 11.09
C THR A 499 -2.67 -0.96 11.09
N LEU A 500 -1.69 -1.17 10.21
CA LEU A 500 -0.54 -0.29 10.06
C LEU A 500 -0.98 1.13 9.68
N ALA A 501 -1.86 1.28 8.69
CA ALA A 501 -2.34 2.58 8.24
C ALA A 501 -3.05 3.35 9.36
N GLY A 502 -3.96 2.69 10.08
CA GLY A 502 -4.69 3.30 11.20
C GLY A 502 -3.80 3.62 12.40
N ALA A 503 -2.82 2.76 12.72
CA ALA A 503 -1.88 2.97 13.81
C ALA A 503 -0.90 4.11 13.50
N LEU A 504 -0.30 4.13 12.30
CA LEU A 504 0.61 5.21 11.89
C LEU A 504 -0.07 6.56 11.83
N TYR A 505 -1.29 6.63 11.29
CA TYR A 505 -2.04 7.89 11.30
C TYR A 505 -2.19 8.44 12.72
N LYS A 506 -2.59 7.59 13.69
CA LYS A 506 -2.74 8.00 15.09
C LYS A 506 -1.42 8.36 15.80
N VAL A 507 -0.30 7.76 15.39
CA VAL A 507 1.04 8.07 15.93
C VAL A 507 1.61 9.34 15.29
N PHE A 508 1.40 9.57 13.99
CA PHE A 508 1.95 10.71 13.27
C PHE A 508 1.16 12.00 13.49
N SER A 509 -0.14 11.91 13.77
CA SER A 509 -0.94 13.07 14.13
C SER A 509 -0.52 13.62 15.49
N SER A 510 -0.44 14.95 15.60
CA SER A 510 -0.10 15.64 16.83
C SER A 510 -1.15 15.43 17.93
N SER A 511 -0.73 15.54 19.16
CA SER A 511 -1.61 15.41 20.31
C SER A 511 -1.11 16.29 21.47
N PRO A 512 -1.97 16.91 22.26
CA PRO A 512 -1.57 17.62 23.47
C PRO A 512 -1.05 16.67 24.56
N ASP A 513 -1.39 15.39 24.51
CA ASP A 513 -0.95 14.36 25.48
C ASP A 513 0.56 14.10 25.37
N GLN A 514 1.26 14.25 26.50
CA GLN A 514 2.71 14.05 26.58
C GLN A 514 3.14 12.63 26.18
N ALA A 515 2.39 11.59 26.58
CA ALA A 515 2.73 10.21 26.22
C ALA A 515 2.61 9.96 24.71
N ARG A 516 1.65 10.61 24.04
CA ARG A 516 1.52 10.55 22.57
C ARG A 516 2.62 11.34 21.85
N LYS A 517 3.06 12.49 22.40
CA LYS A 517 4.22 13.23 21.90
C LYS A 517 5.48 12.37 21.97
N GLU A 518 5.69 11.69 23.12
CA GLU A 518 6.82 10.77 23.29
C GLU A 518 6.74 9.57 22.33
N MET A 519 5.56 9.01 22.08
CA MET A 519 5.37 7.91 21.13
C MET A 519 5.72 8.36 19.70
N ARG A 520 5.30 9.56 19.31
CA ARG A 520 5.60 10.16 18.00
C ARG A 520 7.12 10.38 17.82
N GLN A 521 7.77 10.93 18.85
CA GLN A 521 9.23 11.10 18.86
C GLN A 521 9.96 9.76 18.84
N ALA A 522 9.52 8.80 19.67
CA ALA A 522 10.11 7.46 19.70
C ALA A 522 10.00 6.73 18.35
N CYS A 523 8.90 6.94 17.63
CA CYS A 523 8.73 6.36 16.29
C CYS A 523 9.77 6.92 15.30
N PHE A 524 9.97 8.24 15.28
CA PHE A 524 11.00 8.88 14.45
C PHE A 524 12.40 8.36 14.80
N ASP A 525 12.77 8.37 16.08
CA ASP A 525 14.10 7.96 16.54
C ASP A 525 14.35 6.47 16.31
N TYR A 526 13.36 5.60 16.57
CA TYR A 526 13.45 4.16 16.32
C TYR A 526 13.73 3.85 14.85
N LEU A 527 13.00 4.49 13.95
CA LEU A 527 13.21 4.34 12.51
C LEU A 527 14.58 4.87 12.05
N SER A 528 15.09 5.90 12.73
CA SER A 528 16.41 6.50 12.46
C SER A 528 17.58 5.62 12.91
N LEU A 529 17.37 4.58 13.73
CA LEU A 529 18.43 3.63 14.15
C LEU A 529 18.97 2.81 12.99
N GLY A 530 18.19 2.67 11.90
CA GLY A 530 18.60 1.84 10.77
C GLY A 530 18.51 0.33 11.03
N GLY A 531 19.10 -0.50 10.15
CA GLY A 531 19.09 -1.95 10.27
C GLY A 531 17.67 -2.52 10.42
N VAL A 532 17.47 -3.51 11.29
CA VAL A 532 16.17 -4.16 11.51
C VAL A 532 15.09 -3.22 12.05
N PHE A 533 15.48 -2.13 12.74
CA PHE A 533 14.58 -1.13 13.30
C PHE A 533 13.94 -0.25 12.21
N SER A 534 14.58 -0.14 11.06
CA SER A 534 14.08 0.55 9.88
C SER A 534 13.51 -0.44 8.86
N THR A 535 14.27 -1.49 8.46
CA THR A 535 13.89 -2.41 7.38
C THR A 535 12.63 -3.21 7.70
N GLY A 536 12.42 -3.62 8.97
CA GLY A 536 11.21 -4.36 9.38
C GLY A 536 9.92 -3.54 9.20
N PRO A 537 9.80 -2.35 9.82
CA PRO A 537 8.66 -1.47 9.61
C PRO A 537 8.46 -1.05 8.14
N VAL A 538 9.54 -0.80 7.42
CA VAL A 538 9.47 -0.43 5.99
C VAL A 538 9.01 -1.61 5.13
N ALA A 539 9.42 -2.85 5.44
CA ALA A 539 8.91 -4.06 4.77
C ALA A 539 7.40 -4.27 4.97
N LEU A 540 6.89 -3.92 6.16
CA LEU A 540 5.45 -3.92 6.44
C LEU A 540 4.72 -2.85 5.61
N LEU A 541 5.27 -1.62 5.60
CA LEU A 541 4.68 -0.46 4.93
C LEU A 541 4.65 -0.64 3.41
N SER A 542 5.73 -1.17 2.85
CA SER A 542 5.86 -1.46 1.42
C SER A 542 5.05 -2.68 0.94
N GLY A 543 4.43 -3.44 1.86
CA GLY A 543 3.70 -4.66 1.53
C GLY A 543 4.59 -5.85 1.11
N LEU A 544 5.92 -5.75 1.28
CA LEU A 544 6.86 -6.83 0.99
C LEU A 544 6.81 -7.94 2.04
N ASN A 545 6.47 -7.61 3.29
CA ASN A 545 6.31 -8.57 4.39
C ASN A 545 5.08 -8.25 5.25
N PRO A 546 3.85 -8.39 4.74
CA PRO A 546 2.63 -8.02 5.45
C PRO A 546 2.23 -9.08 6.48
N ARG A 547 3.10 -9.33 7.49
CA ARG A 547 2.87 -10.32 8.55
C ARG A 547 2.32 -9.66 9.81
N PRO A 548 1.14 -10.10 10.32
CA PRO A 548 0.51 -9.50 11.49
C PRO A 548 1.38 -9.50 12.75
N LEU A 549 2.10 -10.59 13.01
CA LEU A 549 2.97 -10.70 14.18
C LEU A 549 4.13 -9.71 14.12
N SER A 550 4.77 -9.56 12.94
CA SER A 550 5.84 -8.59 12.72
C SER A 550 5.37 -7.16 12.98
N LEU A 551 4.15 -6.83 12.54
CA LEU A 551 3.52 -5.54 12.81
C LEU A 551 3.39 -5.27 14.32
N VAL A 552 2.82 -6.21 15.07
CA VAL A 552 2.62 -6.04 16.53
C VAL A 552 3.96 -5.91 17.25
N LEU A 553 4.95 -6.74 16.89
CA LEU A 553 6.29 -6.70 17.48
C LEU A 553 6.96 -5.33 17.27
N HIS A 554 7.00 -4.82 16.04
CA HIS A 554 7.62 -3.51 15.77
C HIS A 554 6.85 -2.37 16.41
N PHE A 555 5.51 -2.42 16.44
CA PHE A 555 4.70 -1.39 17.07
C PHE A 555 4.98 -1.25 18.57
N PHE A 556 5.05 -2.37 19.30
CA PHE A 556 5.41 -2.37 20.71
C PHE A 556 6.90 -2.10 20.94
N ALA A 557 7.79 -2.49 20.03
CA ALA A 557 9.20 -2.15 20.12
C ALA A 557 9.42 -0.63 20.08
N VAL A 558 8.68 0.11 19.26
CA VAL A 558 8.66 1.59 19.27
C VAL A 558 8.21 2.13 20.64
N ALA A 559 7.15 1.56 21.21
CA ALA A 559 6.66 1.99 22.51
C ALA A 559 7.66 1.72 23.65
N ILE A 560 8.27 0.53 23.67
CA ILE A 560 9.31 0.15 24.64
C ILE A 560 10.54 1.03 24.49
N TYR A 561 10.97 1.31 23.26
CA TYR A 561 12.08 2.23 22.97
C TYR A 561 11.78 3.63 23.54
N GLY A 562 10.54 4.13 23.37
CA GLY A 562 10.09 5.39 23.94
C GLY A 562 10.16 5.41 25.48
N VAL A 563 9.77 4.32 26.14
CA VAL A 563 9.92 4.17 27.60
C VAL A 563 11.39 4.17 28.00
N GLY A 564 12.25 3.43 27.29
CA GLY A 564 13.69 3.43 27.54
C GLY A 564 14.30 4.84 27.50
N ARG A 565 13.94 5.64 26.49
CA ARG A 565 14.37 7.05 26.38
C ARG A 565 13.92 7.90 27.57
N LEU A 566 12.69 7.70 28.04
CA LEU A 566 12.13 8.45 29.17
C LEU A 566 12.82 8.12 30.50
N LEU A 567 13.26 6.87 30.68
CA LEU A 567 13.87 6.41 31.93
C LEU A 567 15.36 6.71 32.02
N LEU A 568 16.02 6.96 30.90
CA LEU A 568 17.45 7.30 30.85
C LEU A 568 17.68 8.82 31.01
N PRO A 569 18.84 9.28 31.62
CA PRO A 569 19.82 8.44 32.32
C PRO A 569 19.32 8.03 33.72
N PHE A 570 18.35 8.74 34.30
CA PHE A 570 17.81 8.43 35.64
C PHE A 570 16.28 8.45 35.61
N PRO A 571 15.62 7.38 36.09
CA PRO A 571 14.17 7.36 36.22
C PRO A 571 13.65 8.36 37.26
N SER A 572 12.52 8.99 36.95
CA SER A 572 11.78 9.77 37.93
C SER A 572 10.33 9.31 37.97
N PRO A 573 9.60 9.50 39.11
CA PRO A 573 8.19 9.07 39.16
C PRO A 573 7.33 9.64 38.04
N LYS A 574 7.55 10.90 37.68
CA LYS A 574 6.86 11.55 36.55
C LYS A 574 7.17 10.86 35.22
N ARG A 575 8.44 10.54 34.93
CA ARG A 575 8.86 9.85 33.69
C ARG A 575 8.35 8.41 33.65
N MET A 576 8.37 7.70 34.77
CA MET A 576 7.78 6.35 34.91
C MET A 576 6.28 6.38 34.60
N TRP A 577 5.55 7.36 35.13
CA TRP A 577 4.12 7.53 34.85
C TRP A 577 3.84 7.83 33.37
N ILE A 578 4.61 8.72 32.75
CA ILE A 578 4.51 8.98 31.28
C ILE A 578 4.79 7.70 30.51
N GLY A 579 5.80 6.91 30.89
CA GLY A 579 6.13 5.62 30.27
C GLY A 579 4.98 4.61 30.37
N ALA A 580 4.37 4.48 31.53
CA ALA A 580 3.18 3.63 31.71
C ALA A 580 2.01 4.08 30.82
N ARG A 581 1.75 5.39 30.77
CA ARG A 581 0.73 5.97 29.86
C ARG A 581 1.06 5.75 28.39
N LEU A 582 2.34 5.76 28.02
CA LEU A 582 2.78 5.50 26.65
C LEU A 582 2.43 4.06 26.24
N ILE A 583 2.73 3.06 27.05
CA ILE A 583 2.37 1.65 26.77
C ILE A 583 0.85 1.47 26.75
N SER A 584 0.12 2.05 27.71
CA SER A 584 -1.34 2.02 27.73
C SER A 584 -1.93 2.69 26.49
N GLY A 585 -1.39 3.84 26.08
CA GLY A 585 -1.79 4.56 24.88
C GLY A 585 -1.51 3.78 23.59
N ALA A 586 -0.33 3.14 23.50
CA ALA A 586 0.02 2.26 22.38
C ALA A 586 -0.97 1.09 22.27
N SER A 587 -1.29 0.43 23.39
CA SER A 587 -2.30 -0.63 23.46
C SER A 587 -3.68 -0.13 23.04
N GLY A 588 -4.09 1.06 23.50
CA GLY A 588 -5.34 1.72 23.14
C GLY A 588 -5.43 2.14 21.67
N ILE A 589 -4.29 2.30 20.98
CA ILE A 589 -4.25 2.57 19.54
C ILE A 589 -4.45 1.27 18.74
N ILE A 590 -3.64 0.23 19.01
CA ILE A 590 -3.53 -0.93 18.13
C ILE A 590 -4.61 -1.98 18.36
N PHE A 591 -4.97 -2.30 19.62
CA PHE A 591 -5.91 -3.38 19.90
C PHE A 591 -7.34 -3.15 19.38
N PRO A 592 -7.93 -1.94 19.45
CA PRO A 592 -9.24 -1.71 18.85
C PRO A 592 -9.24 -1.95 17.32
N ILE A 593 -8.15 -1.60 16.63
CA ILE A 593 -8.02 -1.79 15.19
C ILE A 593 -7.91 -3.30 14.88
N ILE A 594 -7.04 -4.03 15.58
CA ILE A 594 -6.88 -5.47 15.42
C ILE A 594 -8.20 -6.20 15.73
N LYS A 595 -8.93 -5.77 16.78
CA LYS A 595 -10.24 -6.34 17.12
C LYS A 595 -11.26 -6.13 15.99
N ALA A 596 -11.29 -4.94 15.39
CA ALA A 596 -12.17 -4.62 14.27
C ALA A 596 -11.81 -5.42 13.01
N GLU A 597 -10.52 -5.71 12.78
CA GLU A 597 -10.04 -6.52 11.66
C GLU A 597 -10.29 -8.02 11.85
N GLY A 598 -10.53 -8.50 13.07
CA GLY A 598 -10.77 -9.91 13.40
C GLY A 598 -9.49 -10.66 13.77
N VAL A 599 -9.25 -10.77 15.08
CA VAL A 599 -8.02 -11.35 15.67
C VAL A 599 -7.77 -12.78 15.16
N ARG A 600 -8.79 -13.63 15.17
CA ARG A 600 -8.66 -15.04 14.81
C ARG A 600 -8.29 -15.22 13.34
N GLN A 601 -8.98 -14.50 12.44
CA GLN A 601 -8.73 -14.52 10.99
C GLN A 601 -7.35 -13.95 10.63
N MET A 602 -6.90 -12.95 11.37
CA MET A 602 -5.63 -12.27 11.14
C MET A 602 -4.43 -13.12 11.55
N PHE A 603 -4.46 -13.72 12.75
CA PHE A 603 -3.30 -14.40 13.33
C PHE A 603 -3.36 -15.92 13.22
N PHE A 604 -4.55 -16.50 13.18
CA PHE A 604 -4.78 -17.95 13.24
C PHE A 604 -5.77 -18.43 12.17
N PRO A 605 -5.55 -18.09 10.88
CA PRO A 605 -6.49 -18.43 9.81
C PRO A 605 -6.70 -19.96 9.70
N ALA A 606 -5.67 -20.77 10.04
CA ALA A 606 -5.76 -22.22 10.04
C ALA A 606 -6.74 -22.81 11.07
N THR A 607 -7.14 -22.02 12.08
CA THR A 607 -8.11 -22.45 13.12
C THR A 607 -9.57 -22.17 12.75
N ILE A 608 -9.81 -21.50 11.61
CA ILE A 608 -11.13 -21.23 11.08
C ILE A 608 -11.68 -22.52 10.44
N PRO A 609 -12.99 -22.79 10.51
CA PRO A 609 -13.60 -23.95 9.84
C PRO A 609 -13.20 -24.07 8.36
N ALA A 610 -13.19 -25.28 7.82
CA ALA A 610 -12.70 -25.56 6.47
C ALA A 610 -13.40 -24.74 5.36
N VAL A 611 -14.67 -24.42 5.55
CA VAL A 611 -15.47 -23.55 4.66
C VAL A 611 -14.84 -22.16 4.46
N TYR A 612 -14.02 -21.67 5.41
CA TYR A 612 -13.31 -20.39 5.34
C TYR A 612 -11.84 -20.54 4.99
N ARG A 613 -11.40 -21.73 4.60
CA ARG A 613 -10.03 -22.01 4.13
C ARG A 613 -9.99 -22.05 2.60
N ALA A 614 -8.81 -22.33 2.06
CA ALA A 614 -8.70 -22.66 0.65
C ALA A 614 -9.60 -23.85 0.32
N PRO A 615 -10.27 -23.85 -0.84
CA PRO A 615 -11.01 -25.02 -1.30
C PRO A 615 -10.06 -26.22 -1.42
N PRO A 616 -10.56 -27.45 -1.31
CA PRO A 616 -9.75 -28.64 -1.59
C PRO A 616 -9.20 -28.53 -3.01
N VAL A 617 -7.92 -28.80 -3.17
CA VAL A 617 -7.31 -28.99 -4.49
C VAL A 617 -7.92 -30.29 -5.00
N GLU A 618 -8.68 -30.25 -6.06
CA GLU A 618 -9.09 -31.45 -6.78
C GLU A 618 -7.81 -32.01 -7.43
N ASP A 619 -7.41 -33.22 -7.02
CA ASP A 619 -6.27 -33.97 -7.56
C ASP A 619 -6.46 -34.33 -9.03
#